data_13ebee39e16ded44efd253b5255aa7df
#
_entry.id   13ebee39e16ded44efd253b5255aa7df
#
_cell.length_a   1.000
_cell.length_b   1.000
_cell.length_c   1.000
_cell.angle_alpha   90.00
_cell.angle_beta   90.00
_cell.angle_gamma   90.00
#
_symmetry.space_group_name_H-M   'P 1'
#
loop_
_entity.id
_entity.type
_entity.pdbx_description
1 polymer ?
#
loop_
_entity_poly.entity_id
_entity_poly.type
_entity_poly.pdbx_seq_one_letter_code
_entity_poly.pdbx_strand_id
1 'polypeptide(L)'
;MLKQWEKPERPSDEKLEGRLKDARMKLQEQQLKVKEHGLPVLVLVEGWGTAGKGSLIGQIIKNIDPRFFKVESMSAPTEEEKRKPFLYRHFVKIPENGKFSFLDSGWMDEIMKERLHEKISDEAYAHRIESVKRFERQLTDNGYLVVKLFLQI
;
A
#
# COMPACT_ATOMS: atom_id res chain seq x y z
N MET A 1 -19.34 -7.21 6.80
CA MET A 1 -17.98 -7.77 6.88
C MET A 1 -17.10 -7.09 7.93
N LEU A 2 -16.98 -5.76 7.98
CA LEU A 2 -16.16 -5.06 9.00
C LEU A 2 -16.74 -5.08 10.44
N LYS A 3 -18.04 -5.27 10.60
CA LYS A 3 -18.72 -5.37 11.91
C LYS A 3 -18.35 -6.61 12.75
N GLN A 4 -17.65 -7.58 12.15
CA GLN A 4 -17.25 -8.83 12.82
C GLN A 4 -15.89 -8.74 13.52
N TRP A 5 -15.16 -7.62 13.35
CA TRP A 5 -13.87 -7.42 14.00
C TRP A 5 -14.09 -6.67 15.31
N GLU A 6 -14.14 -7.40 16.40
CA GLU A 6 -14.04 -6.81 17.73
C GLU A 6 -12.71 -6.08 17.85
N LYS A 7 -12.74 -4.85 18.37
CA LYS A 7 -11.48 -4.15 18.67
C LYS A 7 -10.76 -4.96 19.74
N PRO A 8 -9.55 -5.47 19.47
CA PRO A 8 -8.81 -6.16 20.51
C PRO A 8 -8.52 -5.20 21.65
N GLU A 9 -8.50 -5.69 22.88
CA GLU A 9 -8.08 -4.89 24.03
C GLU A 9 -6.70 -4.28 23.74
N ARG A 10 -6.58 -2.98 23.99
CA ARG A 10 -5.31 -2.28 23.80
C ARG A 10 -4.28 -2.85 24.80
N PRO A 11 -3.15 -3.37 24.34
CA PRO A 11 -2.08 -3.82 25.24
C PRO A 11 -1.56 -2.65 26.10
N SER A 12 -0.92 -2.96 27.24
CA SER A 12 -0.18 -1.95 27.99
C SER A 12 0.89 -1.28 27.11
N ASP A 13 1.20 -0.03 27.37
CA ASP A 13 2.15 0.73 26.57
C ASP A 13 3.54 0.04 26.56
N GLU A 14 3.99 -0.51 27.67
CA GLU A 14 5.25 -1.28 27.77
C GLU A 14 5.25 -2.52 26.86
N LYS A 15 4.16 -3.28 26.87
CA LYS A 15 4.00 -4.45 26.00
C LYS A 15 3.96 -4.05 24.52
N LEU A 16 3.33 -2.91 24.20
CA LEU A 16 3.27 -2.37 22.86
C LEU A 16 4.64 -1.93 22.36
N GLU A 17 5.43 -1.23 23.19
CA GLU A 17 6.79 -0.82 22.86
C GLU A 17 7.71 -2.02 22.61
N GLY A 18 7.63 -3.05 23.45
CA GLY A 18 8.37 -4.29 23.25
C GLY A 18 8.05 -4.93 21.90
N ARG A 19 6.77 -5.09 21.58
CA ARG A 19 6.34 -5.65 20.29
C ARG A 19 6.77 -4.80 19.08
N LEU A 20 6.74 -3.48 19.20
CA LEU A 20 7.22 -2.58 18.15
C LEU A 20 8.73 -2.70 17.93
N LYS A 21 9.51 -2.81 19.02
CA LYS A 21 10.96 -3.03 18.92
C LYS A 21 11.28 -4.32 18.19
N ASP A 22 10.62 -5.42 18.57
CA ASP A 22 10.82 -6.73 17.93
C ASP A 22 10.41 -6.70 16.44
N ALA A 23 9.28 -6.07 16.13
CA ALA A 23 8.84 -5.91 14.74
C ALA A 23 9.83 -5.12 13.89
N ARG A 24 10.42 -4.06 14.46
CA ARG A 24 11.44 -3.24 13.80
C ARG A 24 12.73 -4.03 13.52
N MET A 25 13.20 -4.82 14.49
CA MET A 25 14.37 -5.68 14.28
C MET A 25 14.12 -6.69 13.17
N LYS A 26 12.96 -7.36 13.18
CA LYS A 26 12.56 -8.28 12.11
C LYS A 26 12.49 -7.61 10.75
N LEU A 27 11.97 -6.39 10.68
CA LEU A 27 11.89 -5.65 9.42
C LEU A 27 13.28 -5.34 8.85
N GLN A 28 14.26 -4.98 9.71
CA GLN A 28 15.65 -4.78 9.27
C GLN A 28 16.27 -6.06 8.71
N GLU A 29 16.05 -7.20 9.34
CA GLU A 29 16.51 -8.49 8.84
C GLU A 29 15.85 -8.85 7.49
N GLN A 30 14.53 -8.61 7.37
CA GLN A 30 13.82 -8.88 6.13
C GLN A 30 14.26 -7.94 5.00
N GLN A 31 14.60 -6.69 5.29
CA GLN A 31 15.13 -5.77 4.29
C GLN A 31 16.42 -6.32 3.64
N LEU A 32 17.32 -6.88 4.43
CA LEU A 32 18.54 -7.50 3.90
C LEU A 32 18.22 -8.64 2.93
N LYS A 33 17.28 -9.52 3.31
CA LYS A 33 16.83 -10.61 2.45
C LYS A 33 16.17 -10.12 1.17
N VAL A 34 15.33 -9.10 1.26
CA VAL A 34 14.69 -8.45 0.10
C VAL A 34 15.74 -7.96 -0.89
N LYS A 35 16.79 -7.30 -0.36
CA LYS A 35 17.93 -6.84 -1.18
C LYS A 35 18.71 -8.00 -1.80
N GLU A 36 19.09 -8.99 -1.00
CA GLU A 36 19.90 -10.14 -1.44
C GLU A 36 19.22 -10.96 -2.53
N HIS A 37 17.91 -11.17 -2.41
CA HIS A 37 17.13 -11.93 -3.37
C HIS A 37 16.59 -11.08 -4.54
N GLY A 38 16.85 -9.78 -4.54
CA GLY A 38 16.33 -8.88 -5.56
C GLY A 38 14.80 -8.81 -5.59
N LEU A 39 14.12 -9.07 -4.46
CA LEU A 39 12.66 -9.12 -4.40
C LEU A 39 12.08 -7.70 -4.45
N PRO A 40 11.27 -7.32 -5.46
CA PRO A 40 10.55 -6.05 -5.46
C PRO A 40 9.33 -6.13 -4.55
N VAL A 41 9.20 -5.19 -3.59
CA VAL A 41 8.11 -5.18 -2.61
C VAL A 41 7.27 -3.93 -2.77
N LEU A 42 6.01 -4.12 -3.14
CA LEU A 42 5.02 -3.05 -3.26
C LEU A 42 4.09 -3.08 -2.04
N VAL A 43 4.07 -2.01 -1.27
CA VAL A 43 3.23 -1.86 -0.08
C VAL A 43 2.16 -0.81 -0.34
N LEU A 44 0.91 -1.22 -0.33
CA LEU A 44 -0.26 -0.35 -0.46
C LEU A 44 -0.82 -0.08 0.93
N VAL A 45 -0.90 1.18 1.31
CA VAL A 45 -1.50 1.59 2.58
C VAL A 45 -2.78 2.35 2.26
N GLU A 46 -3.90 1.72 2.51
CA GLU A 46 -5.24 2.20 2.22
C GLU A 46 -6.06 2.41 3.49
N GLY A 47 -7.16 3.09 3.41
CA GLY A 47 -8.04 3.34 4.54
C GLY A 47 -8.64 4.75 4.51
N TRP A 48 -9.45 5.05 5.52
CA TRP A 48 -10.16 6.32 5.61
C TRP A 48 -9.23 7.54 5.65
N GLY A 49 -9.70 8.72 5.24
CA GLY A 49 -8.87 9.91 5.04
C GLY A 49 -8.00 10.31 6.22
N THR A 50 -8.49 10.12 7.45
CA THR A 50 -7.78 10.49 8.70
C THR A 50 -7.25 9.27 9.46
N ALA A 51 -7.21 8.09 8.86
CA ALA A 51 -6.82 6.85 9.54
C ALA A 51 -5.34 6.76 9.94
N GLY A 52 -4.50 7.74 9.57
CA GLY A 52 -3.08 7.75 9.94
C GLY A 52 -2.16 6.97 8.99
N LYS A 53 -2.54 6.82 7.72
CA LYS A 53 -1.74 6.11 6.70
C LYS A 53 -0.31 6.62 6.63
N GLY A 54 -0.11 7.92 6.45
CA GLY A 54 1.22 8.53 6.41
C GLY A 54 2.02 8.34 7.70
N SER A 55 1.36 8.38 8.86
CA SER A 55 2.00 8.09 10.16
C SER A 55 2.49 6.64 10.23
N LEU A 56 1.68 5.68 9.76
CA LEU A 56 2.08 4.27 9.70
C LEU A 56 3.28 4.09 8.78
N ILE A 57 3.23 4.62 7.56
CA ILE A 57 4.35 4.56 6.62
C ILE A 57 5.61 5.15 7.27
N GLY A 58 5.49 6.34 7.88
CA GLY A 58 6.59 7.00 8.58
C GLY A 58 7.20 6.15 9.70
N GLN A 59 6.41 5.36 10.43
CA GLN A 59 6.93 4.43 11.44
C GLN A 59 7.63 3.22 10.84
N ILE A 60 7.14 2.71 9.72
CA ILE A 60 7.74 1.57 9.02
C ILE A 60 9.09 1.95 8.43
N ILE A 61 9.15 3.05 7.66
CA ILE A 61 10.36 3.43 6.91
C ILE A 61 11.54 3.89 7.79
N LYS A 62 11.29 4.29 9.05
CA LYS A 62 12.36 4.62 10.02
C LYS A 62 13.38 3.49 10.21
N ASN A 63 13.01 2.27 9.87
CA ASN A 63 13.82 1.07 10.08
C ASN A 63 14.28 0.44 8.76
N ILE A 64 14.12 1.14 7.66
CA ILE A 64 14.56 0.73 6.33
C ILE A 64 15.61 1.73 5.84
N ASP A 65 16.70 1.23 5.25
CA ASP A 65 17.72 2.09 4.64
C ASP A 65 17.09 2.93 3.51
N PRO A 66 17.23 4.28 3.55
CA PRO A 66 16.59 5.18 2.59
C PRO A 66 16.91 4.90 1.11
N ARG A 67 18.02 4.23 0.84
CA ARG A 67 18.42 3.84 -0.52
C ARG A 67 17.54 2.75 -1.13
N PHE A 68 16.77 2.03 -0.30
CA PHE A 68 16.00 0.87 -0.70
C PHE A 68 14.48 1.05 -0.61
N PHE A 69 14.01 2.26 -0.40
CA PHE A 69 12.58 2.53 -0.47
C PHE A 69 12.25 3.84 -1.16
N LYS A 70 11.02 3.92 -1.67
CA LYS A 70 10.35 5.15 -2.09
C LYS A 70 8.98 5.23 -1.42
N VAL A 71 8.55 6.44 -1.12
CA VAL A 71 7.18 6.72 -0.65
C VAL A 71 6.52 7.61 -1.68
N GLU A 72 5.40 7.13 -2.21
CA GLU A 72 4.62 7.81 -3.23
C GLU A 72 3.26 8.20 -2.66
N SER A 73 3.01 9.49 -2.54
CA SER A 73 1.69 9.99 -2.19
C SER A 73 0.83 10.10 -3.44
N MET A 74 -0.27 9.35 -3.47
CA MET A 74 -1.18 9.34 -4.62
C MET A 74 -2.19 10.48 -4.51
N SER A 75 -1.79 11.67 -4.94
CA SER A 75 -2.67 12.83 -5.06
C SER A 75 -3.69 12.65 -6.20
N ALA A 76 -4.58 13.64 -6.39
CA ALA A 76 -5.48 13.64 -7.53
C ALA A 76 -4.70 13.52 -8.87
N PRO A 77 -5.22 12.77 -9.87
CA PRO A 77 -4.54 12.60 -11.14
C PRO A 77 -4.37 13.93 -11.88
N THR A 78 -3.20 14.11 -12.49
CA THR A 78 -2.92 15.24 -13.37
C THR A 78 -3.73 15.14 -14.66
N GLU A 79 -3.83 16.23 -15.43
CA GLU A 79 -4.54 16.22 -16.72
C GLU A 79 -3.89 15.23 -17.72
N GLU A 80 -2.59 15.04 -17.65
CA GLU A 80 -1.92 14.05 -18.47
C GLU A 80 -2.22 12.61 -18.02
N GLU A 81 -2.22 12.35 -16.72
CA GLU A 81 -2.56 11.03 -16.17
C GLU A 81 -4.00 10.64 -16.48
N LYS A 82 -4.94 11.57 -16.50
CA LYS A 82 -6.34 11.34 -16.90
C LYS A 82 -6.51 10.86 -18.34
N ARG A 83 -5.57 11.19 -19.23
CA ARG A 83 -5.57 10.72 -20.64
C ARG A 83 -5.03 9.30 -20.80
N LYS A 84 -4.42 8.75 -19.77
CA LYS A 84 -3.80 7.43 -19.77
C LYS A 84 -4.70 6.38 -19.12
N PRO A 85 -4.47 5.10 -19.35
CA PRO A 85 -5.20 4.05 -18.64
C PRO A 85 -5.12 4.26 -17.13
N PHE A 86 -6.20 4.01 -16.41
CA PHE A 86 -6.36 4.24 -14.98
C PHE A 86 -5.17 3.75 -14.12
N LEU A 87 -4.65 2.55 -14.39
CA LEU A 87 -3.55 1.97 -13.63
C LEU A 87 -2.15 2.50 -14.02
N TYR A 88 -2.03 3.30 -15.09
CA TYR A 88 -0.74 3.79 -15.56
C TYR A 88 0.05 4.53 -14.48
N ARG A 89 -0.61 5.43 -13.74
CA ARG A 89 0.02 6.22 -12.67
C ARG A 89 0.55 5.37 -11.50
N HIS A 90 -0.03 4.21 -11.30
CA HIS A 90 0.43 3.24 -10.31
C HIS A 90 1.54 2.35 -10.87
N PHE A 91 1.43 1.98 -12.15
CA PHE A 91 2.42 1.15 -12.81
C PHE A 91 3.81 1.79 -12.82
N VAL A 92 3.90 3.09 -13.07
CA VAL A 92 5.20 3.81 -13.10
C VAL A 92 5.84 3.96 -11.71
N LYS A 93 5.15 3.56 -10.65
CA LYS A 93 5.59 3.66 -9.25
C LYS A 93 5.90 2.31 -8.61
N ILE A 94 5.87 1.22 -9.38
CA ILE A 94 6.27 -0.09 -8.89
C ILE A 94 7.76 -0.10 -8.52
N PRO A 95 8.17 -0.89 -7.51
CA PRO A 95 9.56 -0.90 -7.05
C PRO A 95 10.51 -1.57 -8.04
N GLU A 96 11.76 -1.16 -8.00
CA GLU A 96 12.87 -1.88 -8.61
C GLU A 96 13.20 -3.13 -7.78
N ASN A 97 13.95 -4.05 -8.39
CA ASN A 97 14.42 -5.26 -7.72
C ASN A 97 15.17 -4.94 -6.42
N GLY A 98 14.84 -5.64 -5.35
CA GLY A 98 15.45 -5.47 -4.03
C GLY A 98 15.05 -4.20 -3.28
N LYS A 99 14.00 -3.51 -3.74
CA LYS A 99 13.52 -2.26 -3.15
C LYS A 99 12.05 -2.34 -2.75
N PHE A 100 11.66 -1.41 -1.87
CA PHE A 100 10.28 -1.20 -1.46
C PHE A 100 9.71 0.05 -2.16
N SER A 101 8.43 -0.01 -2.53
CA SER A 101 7.64 1.16 -2.85
C SER A 101 6.41 1.19 -1.95
N PHE A 102 6.23 2.28 -1.20
CA PHE A 102 5.06 2.51 -0.36
C PHE A 102 4.13 3.48 -1.06
N LEU A 103 2.91 3.04 -1.35
CA LEU A 103 1.86 3.92 -1.87
C LEU A 103 0.97 4.38 -0.71
N ASP A 104 1.02 5.68 -0.40
CA ASP A 104 0.04 6.32 0.49
C ASP A 104 -1.23 6.60 -0.33
N SER A 105 -2.24 5.79 -0.09
CA SER A 105 -3.42 5.61 -0.92
C SER A 105 -3.10 4.87 -2.24
N GLY A 106 -3.65 3.69 -2.39
CA GLY A 106 -3.49 2.86 -3.58
C GLY A 106 -4.64 3.02 -4.56
N TRP A 107 -4.73 2.10 -5.50
CA TRP A 107 -5.75 2.07 -6.54
C TRP A 107 -7.18 1.87 -6.02
N MET A 108 -7.38 1.15 -4.90
CA MET A 108 -8.71 0.96 -4.34
C MET A 108 -9.24 2.25 -3.71
N ASP A 109 -8.39 3.05 -3.08
CA ASP A 109 -8.77 4.35 -2.52
C ASP A 109 -9.28 5.31 -3.62
N GLU A 110 -8.62 5.32 -4.78
CA GLU A 110 -9.04 6.09 -5.95
C GLU A 110 -10.39 5.62 -6.49
N ILE A 111 -10.55 4.31 -6.72
CA ILE A 111 -11.80 3.71 -7.21
C ILE A 111 -12.96 4.00 -6.25
N MET A 112 -12.73 3.82 -4.95
CA MET A 112 -13.76 4.06 -3.94
C MET A 112 -14.17 5.53 -3.86
N LYS A 113 -13.23 6.46 -3.94
CA LYS A 113 -13.52 7.90 -3.98
C LYS A 113 -14.36 8.27 -5.20
N GLU A 114 -13.99 7.77 -6.39
CA GLU A 114 -14.77 8.05 -7.58
C GLU A 114 -16.17 7.43 -7.53
N ARG A 115 -16.30 6.25 -6.94
CA ARG A 115 -17.60 5.60 -6.73
C ARG A 115 -18.47 6.39 -5.75
N LEU A 116 -17.91 6.81 -4.62
CA LEU A 116 -18.63 7.60 -3.60
C LEU A 116 -19.10 8.96 -4.13
N HIS A 117 -18.36 9.55 -5.05
CA HIS A 117 -18.72 10.82 -5.69
C HIS A 117 -19.54 10.65 -6.98
N GLU A 118 -20.04 9.45 -7.23
CA GLU A 118 -20.85 9.12 -8.42
C GLU A 118 -20.17 9.50 -9.77
N LYS A 119 -18.84 9.51 -9.79
CA LYS A 119 -18.04 9.84 -10.98
C LYS A 119 -17.88 8.69 -11.96
N ILE A 120 -18.20 7.48 -11.52
CA ILE A 120 -18.16 6.26 -12.32
C ILE A 120 -19.44 5.46 -12.14
N SER A 121 -19.90 4.83 -13.24
CA SER A 121 -21.05 3.91 -13.24
C SER A 121 -20.71 2.60 -12.54
N ASP A 122 -21.73 1.78 -12.24
CA ASP A 122 -21.55 0.42 -11.70
C ASP A 122 -20.74 -0.46 -12.63
N GLU A 123 -20.97 -0.35 -13.93
CA GLU A 123 -20.24 -1.08 -14.95
C GLU A 123 -18.76 -0.66 -14.98
N ALA A 124 -18.47 0.64 -14.99
CA ALA A 124 -17.11 1.16 -14.95
C ALA A 124 -16.39 0.75 -13.66
N TYR A 125 -17.10 0.75 -12.52
CA TYR A 125 -16.55 0.24 -11.25
C TYR A 125 -16.16 -1.23 -11.36
N ALA A 126 -17.06 -2.10 -11.88
CA ALA A 126 -16.77 -3.51 -12.05
C ALA A 126 -15.56 -3.75 -12.98
N HIS A 127 -15.47 -3.03 -14.08
CA HIS A 127 -14.32 -3.09 -14.99
C HIS A 127 -13.00 -2.68 -14.33
N ARG A 128 -13.02 -1.65 -13.49
CA ARG A 128 -11.82 -1.21 -12.75
C ARG A 128 -11.37 -2.24 -11.74
N ILE A 129 -12.29 -2.84 -11.00
CA ILE A 129 -11.98 -3.92 -10.05
C ILE A 129 -11.33 -5.11 -10.77
N GLU A 130 -11.87 -5.50 -11.92
CA GLU A 130 -11.30 -6.59 -12.71
C GLU A 130 -9.90 -6.23 -13.27
N SER A 131 -9.70 -4.98 -13.68
CA SER A 131 -8.40 -4.49 -14.13
C SER A 131 -7.36 -4.51 -12.99
N VAL A 132 -7.75 -4.14 -11.77
CA VAL A 132 -6.90 -4.24 -10.58
C VAL A 132 -6.48 -5.68 -10.31
N LYS A 133 -7.43 -6.63 -10.33
CA LYS A 133 -7.14 -8.05 -10.11
C LYS A 133 -6.12 -8.59 -11.11
N ARG A 134 -6.28 -8.22 -12.38
CA ARG A 134 -5.34 -8.62 -13.45
C ARG A 134 -3.97 -7.98 -13.24
N PHE A 135 -3.93 -6.72 -12.85
CA PHE A 135 -2.67 -6.01 -12.59
C PHE A 135 -1.92 -6.60 -11.39
N GLU A 136 -2.62 -6.85 -10.28
CA GLU A 136 -2.02 -7.50 -9.11
C GLU A 136 -1.48 -8.89 -9.46
N ARG A 137 -2.22 -9.66 -10.27
CA ARG A 137 -1.76 -10.95 -10.76
C ARG A 137 -0.51 -10.83 -11.62
N GLN A 138 -0.48 -9.89 -12.56
CA GLN A 138 0.72 -9.65 -13.38
C GLN A 138 1.93 -9.31 -12.54
N LEU A 139 1.78 -8.49 -11.48
CA LEU A 139 2.86 -8.19 -10.56
C LEU A 139 3.36 -9.45 -9.86
N THR A 140 2.47 -10.25 -9.27
CA THR A 140 2.85 -11.48 -8.56
C THR A 140 3.44 -12.55 -9.48
N ASP A 141 2.92 -12.71 -10.69
CA ASP A 141 3.45 -13.61 -11.71
C ASP A 141 4.88 -13.19 -12.15
N ASN A 142 5.22 -11.90 -12.02
CA ASN A 142 6.57 -11.36 -12.28
C ASN A 142 7.44 -11.26 -11.01
N GLY A 143 7.07 -11.94 -9.95
CA GLY A 143 7.88 -12.07 -8.74
C GLY A 143 7.79 -10.91 -7.75
N TYR A 144 6.83 -9.99 -7.92
CA TYR A 144 6.59 -8.93 -6.94
C TYR A 144 5.90 -9.47 -5.70
N LEU A 145 6.33 -9.01 -4.53
CA LEU A 145 5.56 -9.14 -3.31
C LEU A 145 4.64 -7.93 -3.15
N VAL A 146 3.33 -8.17 -3.19
CA VAL A 146 2.32 -7.12 -2.99
C VAL A 146 1.73 -7.25 -1.59
N VAL A 147 1.94 -6.25 -0.75
CA VAL A 147 1.41 -6.16 0.61
C VAL A 147 0.33 -5.09 0.66
N LYS A 148 -0.87 -5.45 1.10
CA LYS A 148 -1.98 -4.50 1.24
C LYS A 148 -2.36 -4.34 2.70
N LEU A 149 -2.30 -3.11 3.20
CA LEU A 149 -2.69 -2.72 4.55
C LEU A 149 -3.90 -1.79 4.47
N PHE A 150 -4.98 -2.16 5.13
CA PHE A 150 -6.17 -1.31 5.25
C PHE A 150 -6.32 -0.84 6.68
N LEU A 151 -6.29 0.50 6.88
CA LEU A 151 -6.46 1.13 8.17
C LEU A 151 -7.90 1.52 8.39
N GLN A 152 -8.47 0.96 9.44
CA GLN A 152 -9.80 1.30 9.95
C GLN A 152 -9.67 1.82 11.39
N ILE A 153 -10.30 2.94 11.68
CA ILE A 153 -10.45 3.56 12.99
C ILE A 153 -11.92 3.65 13.38
#